data_bb8df1e1fa9745f1754c6a8bf5127203
#
_entry.id   bb8df1e1fa9745f1754c6a8bf5127203
#
_cell.length_a   1.000
_cell.length_b   1.000
_cell.length_c   1.000
_cell.angle_alpha   90.00
_cell.angle_beta   90.00
_cell.angle_gamma   90.00
#
_symmetry.space_group_name_H-M   'P 1'
#
loop_
_entity.id
_entity.type
_entity.pdbx_description
1 polymer ?
#
loop_
_entity_poly.entity_id
_entity_poly.type
_entity_poly.pdbx_seq_one_letter_code
_entity_poly.pdbx_strand_id
1 'polypeptide(L)'
;IIFNLLAFAIFIVVFGRFIKKNDTSYVYILGLEFLGIVINFIELFFNIHLNLFFRIVIYILSIIIPGIILLIEYKKKIDFPEIFNILLAKIALQSGNTEQAKDYLFKLINKYPESYAGHKMLAEVYEKEEKYSIAVDEYIRASEINNKDPKLNYNIARLLNKDERPEEAITVLQDMLKKNPEYYDATNLLGEILYTQERYKEAINVYMNALRYHPGNYDLYYNLGMVYTMVNDFQRAKEFYQKAAEINSLLYNAKLSIGQIALIAGDLDEAEKFFKESLKGEDVEAGSYYYLSQVAMLRGDKEKATNYMNIAVELDPKIYNKAQKENVFTPIKKEIKKPEKEKMEEKRKTRLLLKERKALNHLSKTCSLISSLNNEDLSAIKNMKEKERQAEEKQRGG
;
A
#
# COMPACT_ATOMS: atom_id res chain seq x y z
N ILE A 1 13.29 14.00 48.77
CA ILE A 1 14.23 15.15 48.61
C ILE A 1 15.04 15.02 47.33
N ILE A 2 15.76 13.90 47.11
CA ILE A 2 16.64 13.73 45.91
C ILE A 2 15.87 13.90 44.61
N PHE A 3 14.68 13.32 44.49
CA PHE A 3 13.85 13.43 43.29
C PHE A 3 13.41 14.89 43.01
N ASN A 4 13.07 15.66 44.06
CA ASN A 4 12.70 17.06 43.90
C ASN A 4 13.88 17.93 43.45
N LEU A 5 15.07 17.64 43.98
CA LEU A 5 16.31 18.31 43.49
C LEU A 5 16.60 18.01 42.03
N LEU A 6 16.43 16.74 41.63
CA LEU A 6 16.64 16.35 40.21
C LEU A 6 15.57 16.98 39.31
N ALA A 7 14.29 16.95 39.68
CA ALA A 7 13.21 17.62 38.94
C ALA A 7 13.48 19.11 38.78
N PHE A 8 13.91 19.77 39.86
CA PHE A 8 14.23 21.20 39.84
C PHE A 8 15.46 21.51 38.96
N ALA A 9 16.47 20.65 39.01
CA ALA A 9 17.63 20.81 38.12
C ALA A 9 17.25 20.69 36.62
N ILE A 10 16.40 19.71 36.28
CA ILE A 10 15.87 19.54 34.92
C ILE A 10 15.03 20.75 34.53
N PHE A 11 14.14 21.22 35.42
CA PHE A 11 13.33 22.44 35.22
C PHE A 11 14.17 23.66 34.87
N ILE A 12 15.27 23.89 35.59
CA ILE A 12 16.18 25.01 35.30
C ILE A 12 16.79 24.88 33.89
N VAL A 13 17.18 23.67 33.49
CA VAL A 13 17.74 23.42 32.16
C VAL A 13 16.70 23.68 31.09
N VAL A 14 15.47 23.15 31.24
CA VAL A 14 14.35 23.34 30.29
C VAL A 14 13.96 24.83 30.22
N PHE A 15 13.90 25.50 31.36
CA PHE A 15 13.62 26.94 31.44
C PHE A 15 14.70 27.78 30.73
N GLY A 16 15.96 27.45 30.91
CA GLY A 16 17.06 28.05 30.17
C GLY A 16 16.94 27.84 28.65
N ARG A 17 16.48 26.68 28.22
CA ARG A 17 16.17 26.40 26.80
C ARG A 17 15.00 27.23 26.30
N PHE A 18 13.92 27.33 27.08
CA PHE A 18 12.77 28.18 26.77
C PHE A 18 13.19 29.62 26.52
N ILE A 19 13.97 30.24 27.43
CA ILE A 19 14.45 31.60 27.28
C ILE A 19 15.34 31.73 26.04
N LYS A 20 16.29 30.83 25.84
CA LYS A 20 17.24 30.89 24.73
C LYS A 20 16.57 30.73 23.37
N LYS A 21 15.56 29.87 23.25
CA LYS A 21 14.92 29.53 21.97
C LYS A 21 13.64 30.32 21.73
N ASN A 22 13.12 30.99 22.75
CA ASN A 22 11.87 31.76 22.73
C ASN A 22 10.70 31.00 22.07
N ASP A 23 10.50 29.72 22.46
CA ASP A 23 9.49 28.85 21.88
C ASP A 23 8.52 28.36 22.92
N THR A 24 7.23 28.66 22.70
CA THR A 24 6.14 28.33 23.60
C THR A 24 5.92 26.81 23.81
N SER A 25 6.46 25.97 22.94
CA SER A 25 6.38 24.50 23.09
C SER A 25 7.05 24.02 24.38
N TYR A 26 8.10 24.71 24.84
CA TYR A 26 8.74 24.39 26.14
C TYR A 26 7.82 24.64 27.36
N VAL A 27 6.79 25.50 27.21
CA VAL A 27 5.83 25.79 28.29
C VAL A 27 5.07 24.52 28.70
N TYR A 28 4.80 23.63 27.77
CA TYR A 28 4.11 22.36 28.08
C TYR A 28 4.98 21.46 28.98
N ILE A 29 6.28 21.36 28.71
CA ILE A 29 7.20 20.59 29.55
C ILE A 29 7.36 21.28 30.89
N LEU A 30 7.60 22.59 30.91
CA LEU A 30 7.75 23.37 32.12
C LEU A 30 6.48 23.26 33.00
N GLY A 31 5.30 23.25 32.39
CA GLY A 31 4.03 23.05 33.13
C GLY A 31 3.95 21.67 33.79
N LEU A 32 4.35 20.60 33.08
CA LEU A 32 4.41 19.25 33.63
C LEU A 32 5.40 19.13 34.79
N GLU A 33 6.63 19.68 34.59
CA GLU A 33 7.66 19.68 35.63
C GLU A 33 7.24 20.48 36.83
N PHE A 34 6.70 21.70 36.65
CA PHE A 34 6.19 22.55 37.73
C PHE A 34 5.08 21.87 38.51
N LEU A 35 4.11 21.27 37.84
CA LEU A 35 3.03 20.52 38.48
C LEU A 35 3.58 19.37 39.33
N GLY A 36 4.54 18.61 38.78
CA GLY A 36 5.20 17.52 39.50
C GLY A 36 5.95 18.01 40.76
N ILE A 37 6.69 19.11 40.64
CA ILE A 37 7.40 19.73 41.78
C ILE A 37 6.42 20.19 42.83
N VAL A 38 5.34 20.89 42.45
CA VAL A 38 4.29 21.36 43.38
C VAL A 38 3.62 20.22 44.12
N ILE A 39 3.21 19.15 43.42
CA ILE A 39 2.56 17.99 44.04
C ILE A 39 3.52 17.31 45.04
N ASN A 40 4.77 17.11 44.68
CA ASN A 40 5.77 16.54 45.59
C ASN A 40 6.03 17.44 46.82
N PHE A 41 5.95 18.77 46.63
CA PHE A 41 6.10 19.73 47.73
C PHE A 41 4.92 19.67 48.70
N ILE A 42 3.70 19.58 48.16
CA ILE A 42 2.47 19.40 48.97
C ILE A 42 2.54 18.09 49.77
N GLU A 43 2.95 16.98 49.15
CA GLU A 43 3.13 15.70 49.82
C GLU A 43 4.11 15.79 50.99
N LEU A 44 5.20 16.51 50.79
CA LEU A 44 6.25 16.67 51.82
C LEU A 44 5.79 17.56 53.00
N PHE A 45 5.11 18.70 52.71
CA PHE A 45 4.72 19.67 53.75
C PHE A 45 3.45 19.31 54.51
N PHE A 46 2.49 18.71 53.82
CA PHE A 46 1.19 18.38 54.42
C PHE A 46 1.09 16.91 54.85
N ASN A 47 2.17 16.16 54.75
CA ASN A 47 2.25 14.74 55.10
C ASN A 47 1.14 13.88 54.44
N ILE A 48 0.73 14.26 53.21
CA ILE A 48 -0.27 13.55 52.42
C ILE A 48 0.46 12.45 51.67
N HIS A 49 0.12 11.18 51.97
CA HIS A 49 0.75 10.05 51.28
C HIS A 49 -0.03 9.68 50.00
N LEU A 50 0.52 10.04 48.84
CA LEU A 50 0.02 9.55 47.56
C LEU A 50 0.33 8.06 47.44
N ASN A 51 -0.58 7.32 46.77
CA ASN A 51 -0.34 5.93 46.51
C ASN A 51 0.83 5.78 45.52
N LEU A 52 1.47 4.62 45.55
CA LEU A 52 2.69 4.34 44.72
C LEU A 52 2.47 4.60 43.23
N PHE A 53 1.29 4.29 42.70
CA PHE A 53 0.97 4.49 41.29
C PHE A 53 1.05 5.98 40.89
N PHE A 54 0.41 6.87 41.65
CA PHE A 54 0.43 8.31 41.40
C PHE A 54 1.85 8.90 41.52
N ARG A 55 2.63 8.43 42.48
CA ARG A 55 4.05 8.84 42.61
C ARG A 55 4.86 8.45 41.36
N ILE A 56 4.71 7.23 40.86
CA ILE A 56 5.39 6.77 39.65
C ILE A 56 5.00 7.65 38.45
N VAL A 57 3.71 7.93 38.26
CA VAL A 57 3.22 8.80 37.19
C VAL A 57 3.84 10.19 37.27
N ILE A 58 3.88 10.80 38.45
CA ILE A 58 4.48 12.13 38.66
C ILE A 58 5.97 12.11 38.30
N TYR A 59 6.72 11.10 38.73
CA TYR A 59 8.14 10.98 38.39
C TYR A 59 8.37 10.78 36.87
N ILE A 60 7.53 10.00 36.23
CA ILE A 60 7.60 9.85 34.76
C ILE A 60 7.40 11.20 34.08
N LEU A 61 6.38 11.95 34.46
CA LEU A 61 6.04 13.22 33.83
C LEU A 61 7.05 14.34 34.12
N SER A 62 7.59 14.41 35.35
CA SER A 62 8.43 15.53 35.79
C SER A 62 9.94 15.28 35.66
N ILE A 63 10.38 14.06 35.50
CA ILE A 63 11.81 13.71 35.42
C ILE A 63 12.13 12.91 34.17
N ILE A 64 11.42 11.78 33.97
CA ILE A 64 11.81 10.83 32.92
C ILE A 64 11.55 11.41 31.53
N ILE A 65 10.35 11.91 31.29
CA ILE A 65 10.00 12.50 29.98
C ILE A 65 10.86 13.70 29.63
N PRO A 66 11.01 14.74 30.51
CA PRO A 66 11.87 15.87 30.23
C PRO A 66 13.35 15.44 30.06
N GLY A 67 13.84 14.52 30.88
CA GLY A 67 15.20 13.99 30.79
C GLY A 67 15.47 13.28 29.45
N ILE A 68 14.51 12.47 28.97
CA ILE A 68 14.59 11.83 27.65
C ILE A 68 14.61 12.87 26.53
N ILE A 69 13.76 13.90 26.63
CA ILE A 69 13.70 14.99 25.64
C ILE A 69 15.05 15.70 25.57
N LEU A 70 15.63 16.11 26.69
CA LEU A 70 16.94 16.76 26.72
C LEU A 70 18.05 15.83 26.17
N LEU A 71 17.95 14.52 26.43
CA LEU A 71 18.90 13.54 25.89
C LEU A 71 18.79 13.39 24.36
N ILE A 72 17.55 13.40 23.84
CA ILE A 72 17.29 13.36 22.38
C ILE A 72 17.84 14.62 21.72
N GLU A 73 17.58 15.81 22.29
CA GLU A 73 18.13 17.08 21.80
C GLU A 73 19.66 17.02 21.74
N TYR A 74 20.29 16.52 22.80
CA TYR A 74 21.74 16.42 22.87
C TYR A 74 22.32 15.44 21.84
N LYS A 75 21.76 14.23 21.73
CA LYS A 75 22.27 13.19 20.84
C LYS A 75 21.96 13.41 19.38
N LYS A 76 20.73 13.84 19.07
CA LYS A 76 20.25 13.95 17.68
C LYS A 76 20.34 15.36 17.11
N LYS A 77 20.72 16.34 17.91
CA LYS A 77 20.73 17.77 17.55
C LYS A 77 19.36 18.28 17.04
N ILE A 78 18.27 17.64 17.46
CA ILE A 78 16.91 18.01 17.11
C ILE A 78 16.29 18.70 18.32
N ASP A 79 15.73 19.88 18.12
CA ASP A 79 15.12 20.67 19.19
C ASP A 79 13.77 20.08 19.64
N PHE A 80 13.45 20.22 20.93
CA PHE A 80 12.16 19.75 21.45
C PHE A 80 10.95 20.35 20.71
N PRO A 81 10.89 21.66 20.40
CA PRO A 81 9.79 22.23 19.63
C PRO A 81 9.59 21.56 18.25
N GLU A 82 10.67 21.14 17.61
CA GLU A 82 10.59 20.39 16.36
C GLU A 82 9.88 19.04 16.59
N ILE A 83 10.35 18.28 17.59
CA ILE A 83 9.75 16.98 17.95
C ILE A 83 8.29 17.14 18.34
N PHE A 84 7.97 18.18 19.11
CA PHE A 84 6.62 18.46 19.62
C PHE A 84 5.65 18.77 18.49
N ASN A 85 6.01 19.65 17.55
CA ASN A 85 5.16 19.95 16.40
C ASN A 85 4.97 18.73 15.47
N ILE A 86 6.00 17.90 15.27
CA ILE A 86 5.89 16.62 14.57
C ILE A 86 4.86 15.71 15.25
N LEU A 87 4.92 15.60 16.57
CA LEU A 87 3.99 14.78 17.35
C LEU A 87 2.55 15.30 17.22
N LEU A 88 2.34 16.60 17.36
CA LEU A 88 1.02 17.22 17.22
C LEU A 88 0.44 17.01 15.81
N ALA A 89 1.28 17.18 14.78
CA ALA A 89 0.87 16.92 13.41
C ALA A 89 0.47 15.45 13.20
N LYS A 90 1.21 14.48 13.78
CA LYS A 90 0.86 13.05 13.73
C LYS A 90 -0.47 12.76 14.41
N ILE A 91 -0.70 13.31 15.60
CA ILE A 91 -1.96 13.15 16.34
C ILE A 91 -3.12 13.72 15.52
N ALA A 92 -2.96 14.92 14.93
CA ALA A 92 -3.96 15.53 14.09
C ALA A 92 -4.28 14.66 12.85
N LEU A 93 -3.26 14.07 12.20
CA LEU A 93 -3.45 13.14 11.07
C LEU A 93 -4.17 11.86 11.47
N GLN A 94 -3.86 11.30 12.64
CA GLN A 94 -4.54 10.11 13.16
C GLN A 94 -6.01 10.37 13.51
N SER A 95 -6.33 11.59 13.98
CA SER A 95 -7.71 12.02 14.23
C SER A 95 -8.46 12.47 12.97
N GLY A 96 -7.83 12.41 11.79
CA GLY A 96 -8.44 12.83 10.53
C GLY A 96 -8.47 14.34 10.29
N ASN A 97 -7.86 15.14 11.18
CA ASN A 97 -7.84 16.60 11.05
C ASN A 97 -6.62 17.07 10.25
N THR A 98 -6.75 17.00 8.92
CA THR A 98 -5.66 17.31 7.97
C THR A 98 -5.26 18.78 8.01
N GLU A 99 -6.23 19.71 8.15
CA GLU A 99 -5.95 21.15 8.21
C GLU A 99 -5.12 21.49 9.45
N GLN A 100 -5.49 20.99 10.61
CA GLN A 100 -4.74 21.21 11.84
C GLN A 100 -3.32 20.61 11.76
N ALA A 101 -3.17 19.46 11.09
CA ALA A 101 -1.86 18.88 10.85
C ALA A 101 -0.99 19.79 9.98
N LYS A 102 -1.53 20.39 8.92
CA LYS A 102 -0.83 21.37 8.09
C LYS A 102 -0.40 22.58 8.90
N ASP A 103 -1.26 23.11 9.76
CA ASP A 103 -0.90 24.27 10.61
C ASP A 103 0.32 23.96 11.50
N TYR A 104 0.38 22.78 12.11
CA TYR A 104 1.55 22.37 12.89
C TYR A 104 2.79 22.20 12.03
N LEU A 105 2.64 21.62 10.84
CA LEU A 105 3.75 21.42 9.90
C LEU A 105 4.26 22.74 9.34
N PHE A 106 3.39 23.69 8.99
CA PHE A 106 3.82 25.04 8.56
C PHE A 106 4.54 25.80 9.67
N LYS A 107 4.05 25.76 10.91
CA LYS A 107 4.77 26.33 12.05
C LYS A 107 6.14 25.69 12.23
N LEU A 108 6.22 24.38 12.01
CA LEU A 108 7.45 23.63 12.09
C LEU A 108 8.46 24.08 11.03
N ILE A 109 8.11 24.04 9.74
CA ILE A 109 9.03 24.37 8.64
C ILE A 109 9.37 25.86 8.58
N ASN A 110 8.48 26.76 8.99
CA ASN A 110 8.78 28.18 9.10
C ASN A 110 9.87 28.45 10.13
N LYS A 111 9.91 27.68 11.22
CA LYS A 111 10.92 27.81 12.26
C LYS A 111 12.17 26.97 11.99
N TYR A 112 11.98 25.80 11.41
CA TYR A 112 13.02 24.81 11.08
C TYR A 112 12.94 24.45 9.59
N PRO A 113 13.42 25.33 8.67
CA PRO A 113 13.33 25.07 7.23
C PRO A 113 14.07 23.79 6.78
N GLU A 114 15.05 23.34 7.57
CA GLU A 114 15.81 22.12 7.34
C GLU A 114 15.20 20.89 8.06
N SER A 115 13.91 20.94 8.41
CA SER A 115 13.24 19.80 9.05
C SER A 115 12.84 18.75 8.01
N TYR A 116 13.68 17.72 7.85
CA TYR A 116 13.39 16.56 7.02
C TYR A 116 12.01 15.96 7.31
N ALA A 117 11.69 15.77 8.59
CA ALA A 117 10.42 15.18 9.01
C ALA A 117 9.23 16.09 8.69
N GLY A 118 9.40 17.41 8.83
CA GLY A 118 8.36 18.39 8.51
C GLY A 118 7.98 18.35 7.03
N HIS A 119 8.96 18.47 6.13
CA HIS A 119 8.73 18.42 4.68
C HIS A 119 8.18 17.07 4.24
N LYS A 120 8.73 15.95 4.74
CA LYS A 120 8.23 14.61 4.41
C LYS A 120 6.77 14.42 4.82
N MET A 121 6.40 14.83 6.03
CA MET A 121 5.01 14.72 6.50
C MET A 121 4.06 15.63 5.74
N LEU A 122 4.51 16.84 5.37
CA LEU A 122 3.70 17.74 4.57
C LEU A 122 3.45 17.18 3.17
N ALA A 123 4.46 16.55 2.56
CA ALA A 123 4.32 15.82 1.31
C ALA A 123 3.30 14.68 1.43
N GLU A 124 3.35 13.88 2.51
CA GLU A 124 2.38 12.80 2.76
C GLU A 124 0.94 13.33 2.93
N VAL A 125 0.78 14.52 3.50
CA VAL A 125 -0.52 15.20 3.62
C VAL A 125 -1.03 15.63 2.26
N TYR A 126 -0.21 16.31 1.45
CA TYR A 126 -0.60 16.75 0.11
C TYR A 126 -0.88 15.56 -0.84
N GLU A 127 -0.15 14.45 -0.69
CA GLU A 127 -0.46 13.23 -1.43
C GLU A 127 -1.86 12.70 -1.12
N LYS A 128 -2.28 12.70 0.15
CA LYS A 128 -3.64 12.29 0.54
C LYS A 128 -4.72 13.24 0.02
N GLU A 129 -4.39 14.51 -0.17
CA GLU A 129 -5.26 15.53 -0.79
C GLU A 129 -5.21 15.46 -2.32
N GLU A 130 -4.48 14.51 -2.91
CA GLU A 130 -4.27 14.36 -4.36
C GLU A 130 -3.62 15.59 -5.02
N LYS A 131 -2.96 16.44 -4.23
CA LYS A 131 -2.18 17.60 -4.67
C LYS A 131 -0.75 17.18 -5.01
N TYR A 132 -0.62 16.37 -6.08
CA TYR A 132 0.62 15.65 -6.36
C TYR A 132 1.81 16.56 -6.65
N SER A 133 1.62 17.65 -7.40
CA SER A 133 2.69 18.61 -7.69
C SER A 133 3.30 19.20 -6.41
N ILE A 134 2.45 19.64 -5.47
CA ILE A 134 2.94 20.23 -4.20
C ILE A 134 3.62 19.16 -3.34
N ALA A 135 3.06 17.92 -3.34
CA ALA A 135 3.67 16.82 -2.62
C ALA A 135 5.07 16.48 -3.15
N VAL A 136 5.27 16.54 -4.47
CA VAL A 136 6.58 16.36 -5.11
C VAL A 136 7.57 17.41 -4.64
N ASP A 137 7.18 18.68 -4.62
CA ASP A 137 8.06 19.77 -4.17
C ASP A 137 8.52 19.57 -2.71
N GLU A 138 7.61 19.18 -1.84
CA GLU A 138 7.93 18.92 -0.44
C GLU A 138 8.80 17.66 -0.24
N TYR A 139 8.60 16.61 -1.03
CA TYR A 139 9.50 15.44 -1.02
C TYR A 139 10.88 15.77 -1.59
N ILE A 140 10.98 16.64 -2.61
CA ILE A 140 12.28 17.12 -3.13
C ILE A 140 13.03 17.85 -2.02
N ARG A 141 12.40 18.80 -1.32
CA ARG A 141 13.01 19.48 -0.18
C ARG A 141 13.48 18.50 0.90
N ALA A 142 12.65 17.51 1.25
CA ALA A 142 13.06 16.48 2.18
C ALA A 142 14.28 15.68 1.67
N SER A 143 14.36 15.39 0.37
CA SER A 143 15.48 14.66 -0.23
C SER A 143 16.77 15.46 -0.28
N GLU A 144 16.71 16.79 -0.44
CA GLU A 144 17.84 17.72 -0.39
C GLU A 144 18.44 17.74 1.02
N ILE A 145 17.60 17.73 2.05
CA ILE A 145 18.02 17.68 3.45
C ILE A 145 18.65 16.33 3.81
N ASN A 146 18.06 15.24 3.35
CA ASN A 146 18.55 13.89 3.59
C ASN A 146 18.49 13.03 2.32
N ASN A 147 19.57 13.03 1.56
CA ASN A 147 19.71 12.31 0.30
C ASN A 147 19.99 10.79 0.46
N LYS A 148 20.01 10.27 1.69
CA LYS A 148 20.34 8.86 1.98
C LYS A 148 19.10 7.94 1.98
N ASP A 149 17.90 8.50 1.94
CA ASP A 149 16.66 7.70 1.94
C ASP A 149 16.18 7.47 0.49
N PRO A 150 16.47 6.30 -0.12
CA PRO A 150 16.06 6.02 -1.49
C PRO A 150 14.53 6.00 -1.66
N LYS A 151 13.79 5.79 -0.57
CA LYS A 151 12.32 5.79 -0.59
C LYS A 151 11.73 7.15 -0.97
N LEU A 152 12.43 8.26 -0.69
CA LEU A 152 11.99 9.58 -1.12
C LEU A 152 11.98 9.71 -2.63
N ASN A 153 13.07 9.30 -3.31
CA ASN A 153 13.16 9.36 -4.76
C ASN A 153 12.09 8.45 -5.42
N TYR A 154 11.83 7.28 -4.84
CA TYR A 154 10.74 6.44 -5.28
C TYR A 154 9.37 7.13 -5.13
N ASN A 155 9.10 7.78 -3.99
CA ASN A 155 7.84 8.52 -3.78
C ASN A 155 7.72 9.70 -4.76
N ILE A 156 8.80 10.47 -4.99
CA ILE A 156 8.85 11.55 -5.97
C ILE A 156 8.46 11.02 -7.35
N ALA A 157 9.11 9.97 -7.81
CA ALA A 157 8.83 9.40 -9.13
C ALA A 157 7.39 8.86 -9.25
N ARG A 158 6.89 8.20 -8.23
CA ARG A 158 5.52 7.69 -8.18
C ARG A 158 4.49 8.83 -8.25
N LEU A 159 4.74 9.94 -7.57
CA LEU A 159 3.85 11.10 -7.60
C LEU A 159 3.96 11.87 -8.91
N LEU A 160 5.16 12.02 -9.48
CA LEU A 160 5.35 12.58 -10.82
C LEU A 160 4.56 11.81 -11.88
N ASN A 161 4.56 10.47 -11.81
CA ASN A 161 3.76 9.66 -12.71
C ASN A 161 2.25 9.87 -12.52
N LYS A 162 1.78 10.04 -11.27
CA LYS A 162 0.38 10.38 -10.98
C LYS A 162 0.00 11.79 -11.41
N ASP A 163 0.96 12.71 -11.42
CA ASP A 163 0.82 14.10 -11.86
C ASP A 163 0.96 14.27 -13.39
N GLU A 164 0.89 13.15 -14.14
CA GLU A 164 1.01 13.11 -15.59
C GLU A 164 2.36 13.65 -16.12
N ARG A 165 3.44 13.49 -15.35
CA ARG A 165 4.83 13.88 -15.66
C ARG A 165 5.76 12.66 -15.76
N PRO A 166 5.49 11.70 -16.66
CA PRO A 166 6.17 10.42 -16.68
C PRO A 166 7.66 10.52 -17.07
N GLU A 167 8.06 11.48 -17.90
CA GLU A 167 9.47 11.64 -18.30
C GLU A 167 10.36 12.06 -17.11
N GLU A 168 9.84 12.91 -16.24
CA GLU A 168 10.55 13.29 -15.02
C GLU A 168 10.61 12.10 -14.05
N ALA A 169 9.52 11.34 -13.93
CA ALA A 169 9.51 10.10 -13.14
C ALA A 169 10.56 9.09 -13.63
N ILE A 170 10.66 8.89 -14.94
CA ILE A 170 11.67 8.01 -15.57
C ILE A 170 13.08 8.48 -15.18
N THR A 171 13.36 9.78 -15.30
CA THR A 171 14.68 10.35 -14.97
C THR A 171 15.05 10.08 -13.50
N VAL A 172 14.14 10.36 -12.58
CA VAL A 172 14.34 10.13 -11.14
C VAL A 172 14.58 8.64 -10.84
N LEU A 173 13.80 7.74 -11.46
CA LEU A 173 13.93 6.29 -11.26
C LEU A 173 15.25 5.76 -11.84
N GLN A 174 15.65 6.22 -13.02
CA GLN A 174 16.93 5.82 -13.62
C GLN A 174 18.12 6.25 -12.77
N ASP A 175 18.11 7.47 -12.23
CA ASP A 175 19.19 7.95 -11.36
C ASP A 175 19.19 7.23 -10.01
N MET A 176 18.01 6.89 -9.50
CA MET A 176 17.87 6.08 -8.30
C MET A 176 18.44 4.67 -8.51
N LEU A 177 18.09 4.01 -9.62
CA LEU A 177 18.53 2.64 -9.93
C LEU A 177 20.01 2.55 -10.30
N LYS A 178 20.64 3.61 -10.75
CA LYS A 178 22.12 3.66 -10.88
C LYS A 178 22.82 3.51 -9.54
N LYS A 179 22.22 4.04 -8.45
CA LYS A 179 22.78 4.01 -7.09
C LYS A 179 22.32 2.78 -6.30
N ASN A 180 21.09 2.32 -6.55
CA ASN A 180 20.42 1.24 -5.83
C ASN A 180 19.79 0.26 -6.84
N PRO A 181 20.59 -0.50 -7.59
CA PRO A 181 20.09 -1.33 -8.69
C PRO A 181 19.21 -2.50 -8.22
N GLU A 182 19.31 -2.88 -6.94
CA GLU A 182 18.49 -3.91 -6.30
C GLU A 182 17.10 -3.41 -5.83
N TYR A 183 16.77 -2.11 -6.00
CA TYR A 183 15.50 -1.58 -5.50
C TYR A 183 14.33 -2.00 -6.40
N TYR A 184 13.69 -3.10 -6.04
CA TYR A 184 12.65 -3.76 -6.84
C TYR A 184 11.47 -2.84 -7.18
N ASP A 185 10.93 -2.09 -6.18
CA ASP A 185 9.75 -1.24 -6.40
C ASP A 185 10.02 -0.15 -7.46
N ALA A 186 11.24 0.42 -7.46
CA ALA A 186 11.63 1.41 -8.47
C ALA A 186 11.77 0.78 -9.87
N THR A 187 12.33 -0.43 -9.95
CA THR A 187 12.39 -1.17 -11.22
C THR A 187 11.00 -1.46 -11.78
N ASN A 188 10.09 -1.93 -10.92
CA ASN A 188 8.73 -2.25 -11.33
C ASN A 188 7.99 -1.01 -11.83
N LEU A 189 8.07 0.09 -11.09
CA LEU A 189 7.46 1.36 -11.49
C LEU A 189 8.05 1.91 -12.79
N LEU A 190 9.38 1.87 -12.95
CA LEU A 190 10.04 2.30 -14.19
C LEU A 190 9.60 1.46 -15.40
N GLY A 191 9.58 0.15 -15.24
CA GLY A 191 9.12 -0.77 -16.28
C GLY A 191 7.66 -0.56 -16.65
N GLU A 192 6.78 -0.31 -15.68
CA GLU A 192 5.37 0.00 -15.89
C GLU A 192 5.18 1.31 -16.65
N ILE A 193 5.89 2.38 -16.27
CA ILE A 193 5.83 3.67 -16.97
C ILE A 193 6.31 3.50 -18.42
N LEU A 194 7.44 2.84 -18.63
CA LEU A 194 7.96 2.58 -19.99
C LEU A 194 7.01 1.72 -20.84
N TYR A 195 6.37 0.73 -20.22
CA TYR A 195 5.36 -0.10 -20.89
C TYR A 195 4.14 0.74 -21.32
N THR A 196 3.63 1.60 -20.46
CA THR A 196 2.46 2.46 -20.77
C THR A 196 2.79 3.51 -21.85
N GLN A 197 4.05 3.90 -21.96
CA GLN A 197 4.56 4.76 -23.03
C GLN A 197 5.00 4.01 -24.29
N GLU A 198 4.72 2.71 -24.39
CA GLU A 198 5.09 1.86 -25.53
C GLU A 198 6.62 1.78 -25.78
N ARG A 199 7.43 2.17 -24.80
CA ARG A 199 8.90 2.11 -24.83
C ARG A 199 9.40 0.70 -24.47
N TYR A 200 8.88 -0.30 -25.17
CA TYR A 200 9.03 -1.72 -24.83
C TYR A 200 10.48 -2.19 -24.76
N LYS A 201 11.36 -1.72 -25.67
CA LYS A 201 12.78 -2.10 -25.64
C LYS A 201 13.48 -1.67 -24.35
N GLU A 202 13.13 -0.49 -23.84
CA GLU A 202 13.68 0.03 -22.59
C GLU A 202 13.11 -0.72 -21.38
N ALA A 203 11.80 -1.02 -21.39
CA ALA A 203 11.17 -1.83 -20.35
C ALA A 203 11.81 -3.22 -20.24
N ILE A 204 12.08 -3.89 -21.38
CA ILE A 204 12.81 -5.17 -21.41
C ILE A 204 14.17 -5.03 -20.72
N ASN A 205 14.95 -4.01 -21.08
CA ASN A 205 16.28 -3.79 -20.50
C ASN A 205 16.22 -3.58 -18.97
N VAL A 206 15.23 -2.81 -18.51
CA VAL A 206 15.01 -2.55 -17.07
C VAL A 206 14.71 -3.85 -16.34
N TYR A 207 13.74 -4.64 -16.80
CA TYR A 207 13.37 -5.91 -16.17
C TYR A 207 14.47 -6.97 -16.26
N MET A 208 15.17 -7.07 -17.38
CA MET A 208 16.31 -7.99 -17.55
C MET A 208 17.47 -7.66 -16.60
N ASN A 209 17.74 -6.36 -16.39
CA ASN A 209 18.76 -5.95 -15.42
C ASN A 209 18.32 -6.30 -13.99
N ALA A 210 17.06 -6.10 -13.64
CA ALA A 210 16.54 -6.42 -12.31
C ALA A 210 16.62 -7.93 -11.98
N LEU A 211 16.46 -8.80 -12.97
CA LEU A 211 16.62 -10.24 -12.79
C LEU A 211 18.00 -10.67 -12.30
N ARG A 212 19.04 -9.85 -12.52
CA ARG A 212 20.40 -10.12 -11.97
C ARG A 212 20.44 -10.02 -10.46
N TYR A 213 19.57 -9.18 -9.88
CA TYR A 213 19.47 -8.94 -8.42
C TYR A 213 18.34 -9.78 -7.81
N HIS A 214 17.29 -10.09 -8.58
CA HIS A 214 16.10 -10.80 -8.14
C HIS A 214 15.76 -12.00 -9.04
N PRO A 215 16.67 -13.01 -9.17
CA PRO A 215 16.49 -14.10 -10.14
C PRO A 215 15.30 -15.02 -9.83
N GLY A 216 14.78 -15.01 -8.60
CA GLY A 216 13.61 -15.80 -8.19
C GLY A 216 12.29 -15.01 -8.18
N ASN A 217 12.28 -13.79 -8.69
CA ASN A 217 11.07 -12.96 -8.68
C ASN A 217 10.18 -13.26 -9.90
N TYR A 218 9.06 -13.93 -9.67
CA TYR A 218 8.11 -14.32 -10.73
C TYR A 218 7.44 -13.13 -11.40
N ASP A 219 7.27 -11.99 -10.70
CA ASP A 219 6.64 -10.79 -11.29
C ASP A 219 7.50 -10.20 -12.40
N LEU A 220 8.84 -10.20 -12.27
CA LEU A 220 9.74 -9.74 -13.32
C LEU A 220 9.64 -10.61 -14.56
N TYR A 221 9.55 -11.93 -14.41
CA TYR A 221 9.34 -12.84 -15.53
C TYR A 221 7.97 -12.61 -16.17
N TYR A 222 6.93 -12.43 -15.38
CA TYR A 222 5.59 -12.13 -15.89
C TYR A 222 5.56 -10.81 -16.66
N ASN A 223 6.17 -9.75 -16.14
CA ASN A 223 6.25 -8.45 -16.79
C ASN A 223 7.05 -8.50 -18.10
N LEU A 224 8.15 -9.27 -18.14
CA LEU A 224 8.87 -9.54 -19.39
C LEU A 224 7.98 -10.26 -20.40
N GLY A 225 7.23 -11.27 -19.97
CA GLY A 225 6.25 -11.94 -20.82
C GLY A 225 5.24 -10.96 -21.42
N MET A 226 4.72 -10.04 -20.62
CA MET A 226 3.81 -8.98 -21.10
C MET A 226 4.45 -8.09 -22.15
N VAL A 227 5.66 -7.59 -21.86
CA VAL A 227 6.37 -6.70 -22.81
C VAL A 227 6.71 -7.41 -24.11
N TYR A 228 7.15 -8.68 -24.07
CA TYR A 228 7.43 -9.46 -25.27
C TYR A 228 6.15 -9.76 -26.08
N THR A 229 5.01 -9.92 -25.42
CA THR A 229 3.70 -10.02 -26.10
C THR A 229 3.39 -8.76 -26.90
N MET A 230 3.66 -7.58 -26.34
CA MET A 230 3.41 -6.29 -27.02
C MET A 230 4.31 -6.05 -28.23
N VAL A 231 5.51 -6.61 -28.24
CA VAL A 231 6.41 -6.56 -29.41
C VAL A 231 6.20 -7.73 -30.38
N ASN A 232 5.17 -8.55 -30.17
CA ASN A 232 4.81 -9.74 -30.95
C ASN A 232 5.90 -10.84 -30.97
N ASP A 233 6.81 -10.85 -29.99
CA ASP A 233 7.76 -11.94 -29.80
C ASP A 233 7.11 -13.01 -28.89
N PHE A 234 6.14 -13.72 -29.45
CA PHE A 234 5.33 -14.70 -28.73
C PHE A 234 6.16 -15.88 -28.20
N GLN A 235 7.27 -16.20 -28.86
CA GLN A 235 8.14 -17.29 -28.41
C GLN A 235 8.78 -16.92 -27.06
N ARG A 236 9.44 -15.77 -26.96
CA ARG A 236 10.04 -15.30 -25.70
C ARG A 236 8.98 -14.99 -24.66
N ALA A 237 7.84 -14.40 -25.07
CA ALA A 237 6.74 -14.15 -24.13
C ALA A 237 6.30 -15.43 -23.43
N LYS A 238 6.11 -16.53 -24.19
CA LYS A 238 5.71 -17.84 -23.64
C LYS A 238 6.77 -18.37 -22.68
N GLU A 239 8.07 -18.32 -23.04
CA GLU A 239 9.16 -18.76 -22.18
C GLU A 239 9.17 -18.02 -20.84
N PHE A 240 8.99 -16.69 -20.87
CA PHE A 240 8.96 -15.87 -19.66
C PHE A 240 7.72 -16.13 -18.81
N TYR A 241 6.53 -16.29 -19.40
CA TYR A 241 5.33 -16.68 -18.66
C TYR A 241 5.45 -18.07 -18.04
N GLN A 242 6.04 -19.04 -18.76
CA GLN A 242 6.32 -20.36 -18.23
C GLN A 242 7.23 -20.29 -17.01
N LYS A 243 8.32 -19.50 -17.11
CA LYS A 243 9.23 -19.29 -16.00
C LYS A 243 8.55 -18.67 -14.78
N ALA A 244 7.68 -17.68 -15.00
CA ALA A 244 6.88 -17.08 -13.93
C ALA A 244 5.95 -18.12 -13.27
N ALA A 245 5.27 -18.95 -14.06
CA ALA A 245 4.39 -20.00 -13.57
C ALA A 245 5.12 -21.17 -12.88
N GLU A 246 6.38 -21.47 -13.28
CA GLU A 246 7.23 -22.44 -12.57
C GLU A 246 7.60 -21.95 -11.17
N ILE A 247 7.99 -20.67 -11.03
CA ILE A 247 8.35 -20.07 -9.74
C ILE A 247 7.11 -19.92 -8.85
N ASN A 248 5.99 -19.44 -9.42
CA ASN A 248 4.74 -19.29 -8.72
C ASN A 248 3.62 -20.08 -9.43
N SER A 249 3.37 -21.31 -9.01
CA SER A 249 2.34 -22.21 -9.60
C SER A 249 0.90 -21.67 -9.47
N LEU A 250 0.68 -20.70 -8.57
CA LEU A 250 -0.62 -20.03 -8.37
C LEU A 250 -0.79 -18.77 -9.24
N LEU A 251 0.19 -18.45 -10.08
CA LEU A 251 0.09 -17.33 -11.01
C LEU A 251 -0.76 -17.69 -12.21
N TYR A 252 -2.08 -17.76 -12.01
CA TYR A 252 -3.04 -18.17 -13.03
C TYR A 252 -3.12 -17.21 -14.22
N ASN A 253 -2.77 -15.92 -14.01
CA ASN A 253 -2.62 -14.96 -15.10
C ASN A 253 -1.55 -15.37 -16.11
N ALA A 254 -0.40 -15.91 -15.67
CA ALA A 254 0.63 -16.40 -16.58
C ALA A 254 0.14 -17.59 -17.42
N LYS A 255 -0.60 -18.51 -16.80
CA LYS A 255 -1.21 -19.66 -17.51
C LYS A 255 -2.23 -19.18 -18.54
N LEU A 256 -3.08 -18.20 -18.18
CA LEU A 256 -4.03 -17.59 -19.10
C LEU A 256 -3.28 -16.98 -20.31
N SER A 257 -2.19 -16.25 -20.08
CA SER A 257 -1.37 -15.62 -21.13
C SER A 257 -0.70 -16.66 -22.04
N ILE A 258 -0.21 -17.78 -21.48
CA ILE A 258 0.33 -18.88 -22.29
C ILE A 258 -0.75 -19.46 -23.19
N GLY A 259 -1.96 -19.68 -22.65
CA GLY A 259 -3.11 -20.15 -23.44
C GLY A 259 -3.49 -19.18 -24.56
N GLN A 260 -3.42 -17.88 -24.33
CA GLN A 260 -3.66 -16.85 -25.36
C GLN A 260 -2.61 -16.91 -26.48
N ILE A 261 -1.34 -17.08 -26.15
CA ILE A 261 -0.26 -17.24 -27.13
C ILE A 261 -0.47 -18.52 -27.96
N ALA A 262 -0.82 -19.65 -27.31
CA ALA A 262 -1.12 -20.89 -27.99
C ALA A 262 -2.33 -20.72 -28.95
N LEU A 263 -3.36 -19.99 -28.53
CA LEU A 263 -4.52 -19.70 -29.37
C LEU A 263 -4.15 -18.86 -30.61
N ILE A 264 -3.29 -17.85 -30.45
CA ILE A 264 -2.75 -17.04 -31.56
C ILE A 264 -1.93 -17.90 -32.53
N ALA A 265 -1.16 -18.85 -32.00
CA ALA A 265 -0.39 -19.81 -32.79
C ALA A 265 -1.25 -20.88 -33.48
N GLY A 266 -2.53 -20.97 -33.18
CA GLY A 266 -3.46 -21.99 -33.69
C GLY A 266 -3.36 -23.35 -33.00
N ASP A 267 -2.58 -23.48 -31.91
CA ASP A 267 -2.50 -24.69 -31.10
C ASP A 267 -3.67 -24.74 -30.12
N LEU A 268 -4.80 -25.26 -30.61
CA LEU A 268 -6.04 -25.30 -29.84
C LEU A 268 -5.98 -26.26 -28.65
N ASP A 269 -5.15 -27.30 -28.71
CA ASP A 269 -5.02 -28.28 -27.64
C ASP A 269 -4.22 -27.71 -26.47
N GLU A 270 -3.10 -27.05 -26.77
CA GLU A 270 -2.32 -26.34 -25.76
C GLU A 270 -3.12 -25.18 -25.16
N ALA A 271 -3.82 -24.40 -25.97
CA ALA A 271 -4.68 -23.30 -25.53
C ALA A 271 -5.74 -23.78 -24.54
N GLU A 272 -6.48 -24.84 -24.92
CA GLU A 272 -7.51 -25.41 -24.03
C GLU A 272 -6.94 -25.92 -22.71
N LYS A 273 -5.78 -26.59 -22.74
CA LYS A 273 -5.09 -27.06 -21.54
C LYS A 273 -4.81 -25.90 -20.58
N PHE A 274 -4.14 -24.84 -21.06
CA PHE A 274 -3.75 -23.73 -20.19
C PHE A 274 -4.94 -22.90 -19.72
N PHE A 275 -5.99 -22.72 -20.53
CA PHE A 275 -7.22 -22.07 -20.09
C PHE A 275 -7.95 -22.88 -19.00
N LYS A 276 -7.96 -24.22 -19.09
CA LYS A 276 -8.50 -25.06 -18.01
C LYS A 276 -7.67 -24.98 -16.72
N GLU A 277 -6.36 -24.92 -16.83
CA GLU A 277 -5.49 -24.74 -15.68
C GLU A 277 -5.67 -23.37 -15.01
N SER A 278 -5.98 -22.32 -15.80
CA SER A 278 -6.20 -20.97 -15.29
C SER A 278 -7.56 -20.78 -14.61
N LEU A 279 -8.54 -21.66 -14.83
CA LEU A 279 -9.86 -21.64 -14.14
C LEU A 279 -9.77 -21.68 -12.62
N LYS A 280 -8.66 -22.14 -12.05
CA LYS A 280 -8.45 -22.18 -10.60
C LYS A 280 -8.21 -20.79 -10.00
N GLY A 281 -7.94 -19.79 -10.82
CA GLY A 281 -7.72 -18.41 -10.41
C GLY A 281 -9.00 -17.58 -10.49
N GLU A 282 -9.54 -17.16 -9.36
CA GLU A 282 -10.77 -16.36 -9.30
C GLU A 282 -10.70 -15.08 -10.15
N ASP A 283 -9.52 -14.47 -10.25
CA ASP A 283 -9.32 -13.21 -10.98
C ASP A 283 -9.34 -13.40 -12.51
N VAL A 284 -9.05 -14.59 -12.99
CA VAL A 284 -8.96 -14.92 -14.43
C VAL A 284 -10.04 -15.89 -14.90
N GLU A 285 -10.87 -16.40 -14.01
CA GLU A 285 -11.87 -17.44 -14.31
C GLU A 285 -12.80 -17.02 -15.45
N ALA A 286 -13.37 -15.82 -15.38
CA ALA A 286 -14.25 -15.30 -16.42
C ALA A 286 -13.55 -15.18 -17.78
N GLY A 287 -12.30 -14.70 -17.81
CA GLY A 287 -11.46 -14.64 -18.99
C GLY A 287 -11.14 -16.04 -19.55
N SER A 288 -10.88 -17.00 -18.66
CA SER A 288 -10.58 -18.38 -19.05
C SER A 288 -11.77 -19.05 -19.73
N TYR A 289 -12.98 -18.90 -19.19
CA TYR A 289 -14.19 -19.39 -19.86
C TYR A 289 -14.45 -18.69 -21.20
N TYR A 290 -14.19 -17.39 -21.27
CA TYR A 290 -14.32 -16.64 -22.53
C TYR A 290 -13.38 -17.22 -23.62
N TYR A 291 -12.12 -17.50 -23.31
CA TYR A 291 -11.18 -18.09 -24.27
C TYR A 291 -11.46 -19.57 -24.55
N LEU A 292 -11.94 -20.33 -23.57
CA LEU A 292 -12.44 -21.68 -23.83
C LEU A 292 -13.62 -21.70 -24.80
N SER A 293 -14.50 -20.68 -24.72
CA SER A 293 -15.57 -20.50 -25.70
C SER A 293 -15.02 -20.19 -27.11
N GLN A 294 -13.94 -19.39 -27.24
CA GLN A 294 -13.28 -19.17 -28.53
C GLN A 294 -12.69 -20.47 -29.10
N VAL A 295 -11.99 -21.25 -28.27
CA VAL A 295 -11.44 -22.55 -28.69
C VAL A 295 -12.55 -23.48 -29.19
N ALA A 296 -13.66 -23.56 -28.46
CA ALA A 296 -14.81 -24.38 -28.85
C ALA A 296 -15.42 -23.92 -30.18
N MET A 297 -15.55 -22.60 -30.41
CA MET A 297 -16.00 -22.04 -31.68
C MET A 297 -15.07 -22.41 -32.82
N LEU A 298 -13.75 -22.32 -32.63
CA LEU A 298 -12.76 -22.68 -33.65
C LEU A 298 -12.77 -24.18 -33.99
N ARG A 299 -13.18 -25.03 -33.05
CA ARG A 299 -13.40 -26.48 -33.26
C ARG A 299 -14.76 -26.79 -33.85
N GLY A 300 -15.65 -25.83 -34.02
CA GLY A 300 -17.01 -26.01 -34.51
C GLY A 300 -18.03 -26.48 -33.49
N ASP A 301 -17.64 -26.60 -32.21
CA ASP A 301 -18.52 -27.06 -31.10
C ASP A 301 -19.29 -25.85 -30.53
N LYS A 302 -20.41 -25.51 -31.20
CA LYS A 302 -21.26 -24.37 -30.82
C LYS A 302 -21.91 -24.53 -29.46
N GLU A 303 -22.28 -25.75 -29.09
CA GLU A 303 -22.94 -26.01 -27.82
C GLU A 303 -22.00 -25.72 -26.64
N LYS A 304 -20.78 -26.30 -26.66
CA LYS A 304 -19.76 -25.96 -25.65
C LYS A 304 -19.41 -24.51 -25.64
N ALA A 305 -19.27 -23.88 -26.83
CA ALA A 305 -18.95 -22.47 -26.93
C ALA A 305 -20.00 -21.60 -26.24
N THR A 306 -21.29 -21.88 -26.49
CA THR A 306 -22.41 -21.18 -25.85
C THR A 306 -22.42 -21.39 -24.33
N ASN A 307 -22.17 -22.62 -23.87
CA ASN A 307 -22.13 -22.94 -22.45
C ASN A 307 -20.97 -22.17 -21.74
N TYR A 308 -19.76 -22.24 -22.29
CA TYR A 308 -18.62 -21.50 -21.72
C TYR A 308 -18.84 -19.97 -21.74
N MET A 309 -19.40 -19.45 -22.83
CA MET A 309 -19.70 -18.01 -22.92
C MET A 309 -20.74 -17.57 -21.89
N ASN A 310 -21.79 -18.36 -21.66
CA ASN A 310 -22.81 -18.04 -20.66
C ASN A 310 -22.20 -18.02 -19.25
N ILE A 311 -21.29 -18.94 -18.92
CA ILE A 311 -20.55 -18.92 -17.65
C ILE A 311 -19.67 -17.67 -17.56
N ALA A 312 -18.92 -17.34 -18.61
CA ALA A 312 -18.06 -16.16 -18.65
C ALA A 312 -18.86 -14.86 -18.43
N VAL A 313 -20.01 -14.71 -19.09
CA VAL A 313 -20.92 -13.58 -18.93
C VAL A 313 -21.54 -13.53 -17.54
N GLU A 314 -21.84 -14.67 -16.94
CA GLU A 314 -22.33 -14.75 -15.58
C GLU A 314 -21.28 -14.29 -14.55
N LEU A 315 -20.02 -14.62 -14.76
CA LEU A 315 -18.89 -14.20 -13.92
C LEU A 315 -18.51 -12.72 -14.14
N ASP A 316 -18.43 -12.29 -15.40
CA ASP A 316 -18.18 -10.88 -15.76
C ASP A 316 -19.14 -10.42 -16.88
N PRO A 317 -20.20 -9.67 -16.54
CA PRO A 317 -21.17 -9.15 -17.48
C PRO A 317 -20.62 -8.28 -18.62
N LYS A 318 -19.41 -7.72 -18.46
CA LYS A 318 -18.76 -6.92 -19.52
C LYS A 318 -18.43 -7.78 -20.74
N ILE A 319 -18.21 -9.08 -20.52
CA ILE A 319 -17.89 -10.06 -21.57
C ILE A 319 -19.04 -10.15 -22.59
N TYR A 320 -20.31 -9.98 -22.18
CA TYR A 320 -21.44 -9.98 -23.10
C TYR A 320 -21.25 -8.97 -24.25
N ASN A 321 -20.93 -7.71 -23.92
CA ASN A 321 -20.73 -6.69 -24.93
C ASN A 321 -19.50 -6.95 -25.81
N LYS A 322 -18.44 -7.55 -25.24
CA LYS A 322 -17.25 -7.96 -25.97
C LYS A 322 -17.59 -9.07 -26.96
N ALA A 323 -18.28 -10.12 -26.54
CA ALA A 323 -18.68 -11.24 -27.38
C ALA A 323 -19.61 -10.81 -28.52
N GLN A 324 -20.52 -9.84 -28.28
CA GLN A 324 -21.40 -9.32 -29.33
C GLN A 324 -20.64 -8.58 -30.45
N LYS A 325 -19.48 -8.03 -30.17
CA LYS A 325 -18.66 -7.32 -31.16
C LYS A 325 -17.75 -8.24 -31.96
N GLU A 326 -17.37 -9.39 -31.44
CA GLU A 326 -16.41 -10.29 -32.08
C GLU A 326 -17.08 -11.21 -33.12
N ASN A 327 -16.41 -11.34 -34.26
CA ASN A 327 -16.94 -12.12 -35.40
C ASN A 327 -16.93 -13.64 -35.14
N VAL A 328 -15.99 -14.12 -34.34
CA VAL A 328 -15.85 -15.55 -34.00
C VAL A 328 -17.13 -16.10 -33.35
N PHE A 329 -17.87 -15.27 -32.61
CA PHE A 329 -19.10 -15.64 -31.91
C PHE A 329 -20.37 -15.42 -32.73
N THR A 330 -20.27 -14.93 -33.98
CA THR A 330 -21.45 -14.68 -34.83
C THR A 330 -22.47 -15.82 -34.86
N PRO A 331 -22.04 -17.11 -34.93
CA PRO A 331 -22.98 -18.22 -34.96
C PRO A 331 -23.80 -18.42 -33.66
N ILE A 332 -23.30 -17.94 -32.53
CA ILE A 332 -23.93 -18.16 -31.20
C ILE A 332 -24.41 -16.85 -30.53
N LYS A 333 -24.24 -15.68 -31.16
CA LYS A 333 -24.59 -14.36 -30.53
C LYS A 333 -26.00 -14.31 -29.98
N LYS A 334 -26.97 -14.95 -30.66
CA LYS A 334 -28.38 -14.98 -30.23
C LYS A 334 -28.64 -15.92 -29.05
N GLU A 335 -27.76 -16.88 -28.83
CA GLU A 335 -27.88 -17.90 -27.77
C GLU A 335 -27.20 -17.47 -26.47
N ILE A 336 -26.33 -16.42 -26.54
CA ILE A 336 -25.66 -15.87 -25.37
C ILE A 336 -26.70 -15.15 -24.49
N LYS A 337 -26.84 -15.61 -23.25
CA LYS A 337 -27.79 -15.04 -22.28
C LYS A 337 -27.37 -13.63 -21.91
N LYS A 338 -28.33 -12.69 -22.01
CA LYS A 338 -28.13 -11.32 -21.58
C LYS A 338 -28.05 -11.28 -20.04
N PRO A 339 -27.06 -10.59 -19.46
CA PRO A 339 -26.93 -10.51 -18.01
C PRO A 339 -28.11 -9.75 -17.39
N GLU A 340 -28.72 -10.32 -16.33
CA GLU A 340 -29.81 -9.71 -15.59
C GLU A 340 -29.27 -8.63 -14.64
N LYS A 341 -29.81 -7.41 -14.68
CA LYS A 341 -29.32 -6.26 -13.91
C LYS A 341 -29.34 -6.49 -12.39
N GLU A 342 -30.37 -7.13 -11.87
CA GLU A 342 -30.55 -7.42 -10.44
C GLU A 342 -29.48 -8.41 -9.91
N LYS A 343 -29.23 -9.48 -10.62
CA LYS A 343 -28.15 -10.44 -10.27
C LYS A 343 -26.76 -9.84 -10.36
N MET A 344 -26.57 -8.86 -11.26
CA MET A 344 -25.31 -8.11 -11.37
C MET A 344 -25.01 -7.30 -10.11
N GLU A 345 -26.03 -6.63 -9.57
CA GLU A 345 -25.89 -5.75 -8.40
C GLU A 345 -25.64 -6.58 -7.12
N GLU A 346 -26.32 -7.69 -6.99
CA GLU A 346 -26.14 -8.66 -5.89
C GLU A 346 -24.74 -9.29 -5.90
N LYS A 347 -24.28 -9.79 -7.06
CA LYS A 347 -22.90 -10.33 -7.22
C LYS A 347 -21.83 -9.25 -7.00
N ARG A 348 -22.08 -8.00 -7.42
CA ARG A 348 -21.16 -6.87 -7.15
C ARG A 348 -21.05 -6.58 -5.66
N LYS A 349 -22.16 -6.58 -4.93
CA LYS A 349 -22.18 -6.43 -3.46
C LYS A 349 -21.44 -7.58 -2.77
N THR A 350 -21.68 -8.81 -3.19
CA THR A 350 -21.02 -10.01 -2.63
C THR A 350 -19.50 -10.01 -2.89
N ARG A 351 -19.06 -9.62 -4.10
CA ARG A 351 -17.63 -9.49 -4.42
C ARG A 351 -16.96 -8.36 -3.63
N LEU A 352 -17.65 -7.24 -3.40
CA LEU A 352 -17.14 -6.14 -2.58
C LEU A 352 -16.93 -6.61 -1.14
N LEU A 353 -17.92 -7.27 -0.57
CA LEU A 353 -17.85 -7.86 0.78
C LEU A 353 -16.72 -8.90 0.92
N LEU A 354 -16.52 -9.74 -0.10
CA LEU A 354 -15.42 -10.72 -0.13
C LEU A 354 -14.04 -10.05 -0.23
N LYS A 355 -13.91 -8.96 -1.02
CA LYS A 355 -12.68 -8.17 -1.08
C LYS A 355 -12.37 -7.47 0.24
N GLU A 356 -13.36 -6.84 0.86
CA GLU A 356 -13.23 -6.21 2.18
C GLU A 356 -12.84 -7.26 3.24
N ARG A 357 -13.43 -8.44 3.18
CA ARG A 357 -13.09 -9.56 4.07
C ARG A 357 -11.67 -10.08 3.85
N LYS A 358 -11.22 -10.25 2.58
CA LYS A 358 -9.83 -10.63 2.27
C LYS A 358 -8.85 -9.58 2.80
N ALA A 359 -9.17 -8.28 2.65
CA ALA A 359 -8.37 -7.18 3.20
C ALA A 359 -8.33 -7.21 4.74
N LEU A 360 -9.46 -7.43 5.41
CA LEU A 360 -9.54 -7.57 6.87
C LEU A 360 -8.78 -8.81 7.38
N ASN A 361 -8.86 -9.94 6.67
CA ASN A 361 -8.10 -11.14 7.01
C ASN A 361 -6.59 -10.96 6.80
N HIS A 362 -6.18 -10.20 5.79
CA HIS A 362 -4.77 -9.82 5.58
C HIS A 362 -4.28 -8.88 6.68
N LEU A 363 -5.09 -7.88 7.06
CA LEU A 363 -4.83 -6.99 8.19
C LEU A 363 -4.78 -7.75 9.53
N SER A 364 -5.63 -8.74 9.75
CA SER A 364 -5.61 -9.57 10.96
C SER A 364 -4.39 -10.51 11.03
N LYS A 365 -3.87 -10.95 9.89
CA LYS A 365 -2.61 -11.74 9.83
C LYS A 365 -1.36 -10.88 10.03
N THR A 366 -1.39 -9.62 9.59
CA THR A 366 -0.30 -8.66 9.82
C THR A 366 -0.36 -8.01 11.21
N CYS A 367 -1.52 -8.01 11.85
CA CYS A 367 -1.72 -7.52 13.22
C CYS A 367 -1.66 -8.64 14.27
N SER A 368 -0.59 -9.45 14.27
CA SER A 368 -0.23 -10.28 15.45
C SER A 368 0.13 -9.45 16.70
N LEU A 369 -0.10 -8.14 16.65
CA LEU A 369 0.13 -7.15 17.72
C LEU A 369 -1.15 -6.60 18.33
N ILE A 370 -2.35 -7.05 17.94
CA ILE A 370 -3.60 -6.65 18.58
C ILE A 370 -4.03 -7.72 19.59
N SER A 371 -3.23 -7.87 20.64
CA SER A 371 -3.63 -8.57 21.88
C SER A 371 -4.62 -7.77 22.75
N SER A 372 -5.33 -6.77 22.18
CA SER A 372 -6.27 -5.91 22.91
C SER A 372 -7.63 -5.72 22.24
N LEU A 373 -8.01 -6.60 21.31
CA LEU A 373 -9.42 -6.68 20.94
C LEU A 373 -10.21 -7.23 22.11
N ASN A 374 -11.24 -6.49 22.56
CA ASN A 374 -12.10 -6.94 23.66
C ASN A 374 -12.91 -8.19 23.24
N ASN A 375 -13.46 -8.91 24.21
CA ASN A 375 -14.18 -10.17 23.95
C ASN A 375 -15.45 -9.99 23.09
N GLU A 376 -16.00 -8.78 22.98
CA GLU A 376 -17.17 -8.47 22.13
C GLU A 376 -16.80 -8.43 20.66
N ASP A 377 -15.63 -7.85 20.29
CA ASP A 377 -15.13 -7.82 18.92
C ASP A 377 -14.80 -9.22 18.43
N LEU A 378 -14.21 -10.07 19.29
CA LEU A 378 -13.94 -11.47 19.00
C LEU A 378 -15.22 -12.31 18.81
N SER A 379 -16.29 -12.01 19.56
CA SER A 379 -17.58 -12.70 19.43
C SER A 379 -18.31 -12.29 18.14
N ALA A 380 -18.22 -11.02 17.75
CA ALA A 380 -18.78 -10.50 16.49
C ALA A 380 -18.10 -11.16 15.26
N ILE A 381 -16.77 -11.29 15.29
CA ILE A 381 -16.00 -11.97 14.22
C ILE A 381 -16.34 -13.47 14.16
N LYS A 382 -16.51 -14.15 15.31
CA LYS A 382 -16.95 -15.57 15.35
C LYS A 382 -18.33 -15.75 14.76
N ASN A 383 -19.28 -14.88 15.11
CA ASN A 383 -20.66 -14.94 14.61
C ASN A 383 -20.76 -14.67 13.10
N MET A 384 -19.90 -13.80 12.58
CA MET A 384 -19.78 -13.58 11.13
C MET A 384 -19.27 -14.84 10.42
N LYS A 385 -18.20 -15.47 10.92
CA LYS A 385 -17.65 -16.73 10.34
C LYS A 385 -18.66 -17.89 10.35
N GLU A 386 -19.48 -17.99 11.39
CA GLU A 386 -20.50 -19.04 11.49
C GLU A 386 -21.64 -18.82 10.48
N LYS A 387 -22.11 -17.58 10.30
CA LYS A 387 -23.12 -17.24 9.29
C LYS A 387 -22.65 -17.53 7.85
N GLU A 388 -21.36 -17.35 7.61
CA GLU A 388 -20.77 -17.62 6.29
C GLU A 388 -20.62 -19.10 6.01
N ARG A 389 -20.19 -19.90 7.02
CA ARG A 389 -20.14 -21.36 6.90
C ARG A 389 -21.54 -21.92 6.57
N GLN A 390 -22.57 -21.40 7.22
CA GLN A 390 -23.95 -21.77 6.95
C GLN A 390 -24.45 -21.34 5.56
N ALA A 391 -23.95 -20.21 5.03
CA ALA A 391 -24.26 -19.78 3.67
C ALA A 391 -23.54 -20.62 2.62
N GLU A 392 -22.28 -21.02 2.86
CA GLU A 392 -21.53 -21.94 1.98
C GLU A 392 -22.11 -23.37 2.00
N GLU A 393 -22.55 -23.86 3.16
CA GLU A 393 -23.21 -25.17 3.28
C GLU A 393 -24.58 -25.21 2.56
N LYS A 394 -25.34 -24.11 2.57
CA LYS A 394 -26.58 -23.95 1.79
C LYS A 394 -26.34 -23.88 0.27
N GLN A 395 -25.22 -23.38 -0.17
CA GLN A 395 -24.88 -23.35 -1.59
C GLN A 395 -24.31 -24.68 -2.12
N ARG A 396 -23.81 -25.55 -1.23
CA ARG A 396 -23.31 -26.90 -1.60
C ARG A 396 -24.35 -27.99 -1.49
N GLY A 397 -25.48 -27.75 -0.86
CA GLY A 397 -26.54 -28.71 -0.59
C GLY A 397 -27.83 -28.54 -1.42
N GLY A 398 -27.83 -27.64 -2.41
CA GLY A 398 -28.85 -27.46 -3.46
C GLY A 398 -28.22 -27.60 -4.83
#